data_76c239f25c599de6a7dff9e989bfe253
#
_entry.id   76c239f25c599de6a7dff9e989bfe253
#
_cell.length_a   1.000
_cell.length_b   1.000
_cell.length_c   1.000
_cell.angle_alpha   90.00
_cell.angle_beta   90.00
_cell.angle_gamma   90.00
#
_symmetry.space_group_name_H-M   'P 1'
#
loop_
_entity.id
_entity.type
_entity.pdbx_description
1 polymer ?
#
loop_
_entity_poly.entity_id
_entity_poly.type
_entity_poly.pdbx_seq_one_letter_code
_entity_poly.pdbx_strand_id
1 'polypeptide(L)'
;MMESGKIVQQFYDAAIARDFESARKWLADDLEFVGLFETYRSANQYMAAFTGLLSITVRLDVKKIIGEGNDAAIFFELETRAPAEATVLVAEWHQIKNGKIYHVQSAFDGRPYAAMFTASK
;
A
#
# COMPACT_ATOMS: atom_id res chain seq x y z
N MET A 1 -18.44 14.78 -2.27
CA MET A 1 -17.60 13.72 -1.64
C MET A 1 -16.75 13.05 -2.72
N MET A 2 -15.49 12.81 -2.41
CA MET A 2 -14.57 12.20 -3.38
C MET A 2 -14.83 10.69 -3.46
N GLU A 3 -14.84 10.15 -4.70
CA GLU A 3 -15.01 8.72 -4.93
C GLU A 3 -13.85 7.91 -4.34
N SER A 4 -14.13 6.65 -3.98
CA SER A 4 -13.14 5.76 -3.38
C SER A 4 -11.88 5.59 -4.20
N GLY A 5 -12.02 5.42 -5.53
CA GLY A 5 -10.87 5.31 -6.42
C GLY A 5 -10.01 6.56 -6.43
N LYS A 6 -10.62 7.72 -6.35
CA LYS A 6 -9.90 9.00 -6.29
C LYS A 6 -9.10 9.13 -5.00
N ILE A 7 -9.68 8.71 -3.88
CA ILE A 7 -9.00 8.75 -2.58
C ILE A 7 -7.75 7.87 -2.61
N VAL A 8 -7.87 6.65 -3.13
CA VAL A 8 -6.73 5.74 -3.26
C VAL A 8 -5.69 6.32 -4.20
N GLN A 9 -6.12 6.92 -5.32
CA GLN A 9 -5.20 7.58 -6.26
C GLN A 9 -4.41 8.69 -5.58
N GLN A 10 -5.08 9.55 -4.81
CA GLN A 10 -4.42 10.66 -4.11
C GLN A 10 -3.39 10.14 -3.12
N PHE A 11 -3.73 9.08 -2.38
CA PHE A 11 -2.78 8.47 -1.46
C PHE A 11 -1.54 7.97 -2.19
N TYR A 12 -1.72 7.19 -3.27
CA TYR A 12 -0.58 6.63 -4.00
C TYR A 12 0.24 7.69 -4.71
N ASP A 13 -0.39 8.70 -5.30
CA ASP A 13 0.34 9.81 -5.94
C ASP A 13 1.28 10.49 -4.94
N ALA A 14 0.78 10.78 -3.74
CA ALA A 14 1.58 11.41 -2.70
C ALA A 14 2.71 10.49 -2.22
N ALA A 15 2.40 9.21 -1.99
CA ALA A 15 3.39 8.23 -1.52
C ALA A 15 4.50 8.02 -2.55
N ILE A 16 4.15 7.89 -3.83
CA ILE A 16 5.12 7.71 -4.91
C ILE A 16 6.02 8.95 -5.03
N ALA A 17 5.46 10.13 -4.82
CA ALA A 17 6.23 11.39 -4.81
C ALA A 17 7.07 11.57 -3.54
N ARG A 18 6.99 10.64 -2.60
CA ARG A 18 7.66 10.70 -1.28
C ARG A 18 7.15 11.87 -0.41
N ASP A 19 5.95 12.37 -0.69
CA ASP A 19 5.26 13.35 0.14
C ASP A 19 4.44 12.60 1.19
N PHE A 20 5.13 12.09 2.21
CA PHE A 20 4.52 11.22 3.19
C PHE A 20 3.53 11.95 4.11
N GLU A 21 3.75 13.22 4.33
CA GLU A 21 2.80 14.04 5.11
C GLU A 21 1.44 14.12 4.40
N SER A 22 1.44 14.39 3.10
CA SER A 22 0.21 14.43 2.32
C SER A 22 -0.44 13.06 2.21
N ALA A 23 0.38 12.01 2.01
CA ALA A 23 -0.13 10.64 1.95
C ALA A 23 -0.84 10.25 3.25
N ARG A 24 -0.25 10.57 4.40
CA ARG A 24 -0.80 10.21 5.72
C ARG A 24 -2.21 10.76 5.93
N LYS A 25 -2.51 11.91 5.36
CA LYS A 25 -3.83 12.56 5.53
C LYS A 25 -4.99 11.76 4.97
N TRP A 26 -4.72 10.86 4.02
CA TRP A 26 -5.75 10.02 3.41
C TRP A 26 -6.05 8.76 4.21
N LEU A 27 -5.34 8.52 5.31
CA LEU A 27 -5.46 7.32 6.13
C LEU A 27 -6.17 7.61 7.44
N ALA A 28 -7.09 6.72 7.82
CA ALA A 28 -7.69 6.77 9.16
C ALA A 28 -6.63 6.37 10.18
N ASP A 29 -6.67 7.00 11.36
CA ASP A 29 -5.67 6.74 12.41
C ASP A 29 -5.62 5.27 12.83
N ASP A 30 -6.80 4.61 12.87
CA ASP A 30 -6.96 3.21 13.25
C ASP A 30 -6.98 2.26 12.06
N LEU A 31 -6.38 2.67 10.95
CA LEU A 31 -6.30 1.83 9.74
C LEU A 31 -5.78 0.43 10.07
N GLU A 32 -6.41 -0.59 9.50
CA GLU A 32 -5.91 -1.95 9.53
C GLU A 32 -5.39 -2.34 8.15
N PHE A 33 -4.15 -2.79 8.10
CA PHE A 33 -3.55 -3.33 6.88
C PHE A 33 -3.28 -4.82 7.08
N VAL A 34 -3.81 -5.64 6.18
CA VAL A 34 -3.58 -7.09 6.18
C VAL A 34 -2.72 -7.43 4.96
N GLY A 35 -1.48 -7.77 5.18
CA GLY A 35 -0.55 -8.20 4.15
C GLY A 35 -0.32 -9.71 4.20
N LEU A 36 0.57 -10.20 3.34
CA LEU A 36 0.91 -11.63 3.31
C LEU A 36 1.70 -12.06 4.53
N PHE A 37 2.54 -11.17 5.07
CA PHE A 37 3.47 -11.51 6.14
C PHE A 37 3.18 -10.77 7.43
N GLU A 38 2.54 -9.61 7.36
CA GLU A 38 2.37 -8.69 8.49
C GLU A 38 0.97 -8.11 8.50
N THR A 39 0.49 -7.79 9.71
CA THR A 39 -0.74 -7.02 9.92
C THR A 39 -0.38 -5.78 10.73
N TYR A 40 -0.79 -4.61 10.26
CA TYR A 40 -0.58 -3.35 10.97
C TYR A 40 -1.93 -2.81 11.41
N ARG A 41 -2.00 -2.24 12.61
CA ARG A 41 -3.26 -1.82 13.22
C ARG A 41 -3.33 -0.33 13.51
N SER A 42 -2.49 0.45 12.84
CA SER A 42 -2.56 1.91 12.88
C SER A 42 -1.98 2.47 11.59
N ALA A 43 -2.43 3.67 11.23
CA ALA A 43 -1.89 4.36 10.06
C ALA A 43 -0.39 4.62 10.21
N ASN A 44 0.07 4.92 11.41
CA ASN A 44 1.48 5.19 11.63
C ASN A 44 2.35 3.94 11.42
N GLN A 45 1.89 2.78 11.90
CA GLN A 45 2.59 1.51 11.65
C GLN A 45 2.65 1.20 10.15
N TYR A 46 1.51 1.37 9.47
CA TYR A 46 1.43 1.11 8.03
C TYR A 46 2.36 2.06 7.25
N MET A 47 2.35 3.35 7.59
CA MET A 47 3.22 4.33 6.91
C MET A 47 4.69 4.04 7.13
N ALA A 48 5.08 3.61 8.32
CA ALA A 48 6.48 3.23 8.60
C ALA A 48 6.90 2.06 7.71
N ALA A 49 6.04 1.03 7.60
CA ALA A 49 6.31 -0.13 6.75
C ALA A 49 6.37 0.26 5.28
N PHE A 50 5.43 1.08 4.82
CA PHE A 50 5.38 1.51 3.42
C PHE A 50 6.60 2.36 3.07
N THR A 51 6.99 3.27 3.95
CA THR A 51 8.19 4.08 3.77
C THR A 51 9.43 3.19 3.64
N GLY A 52 9.52 2.16 4.48
CA GLY A 52 10.61 1.19 4.39
C GLY A 52 10.62 0.45 3.05
N LEU A 53 9.45 0.03 2.58
CA LEU A 53 9.34 -0.62 1.27
C LEU A 53 9.77 0.34 0.14
N LEU A 54 9.32 1.58 0.19
CA LEU A 54 9.67 2.57 -0.84
C LEU A 54 11.17 2.85 -0.87
N SER A 55 11.88 2.66 0.24
CA SER A 55 13.33 2.86 0.26
C SER A 55 14.09 1.86 -0.60
N ILE A 56 13.51 0.69 -0.87
CA ILE A 56 14.09 -0.32 -1.78
C ILE A 56 13.34 -0.41 -3.10
N THR A 57 12.37 0.46 -3.34
CA THR A 57 11.56 0.46 -4.55
C THR A 57 12.27 1.20 -5.66
N VAL A 58 12.49 0.51 -6.78
CA VAL A 58 13.00 1.10 -8.02
C VAL A 58 11.86 1.78 -8.77
N ARG A 59 10.70 1.10 -8.81
CA ARG A 59 9.55 1.57 -9.58
C ARG A 59 8.26 1.03 -8.96
N LEU A 60 7.29 1.89 -8.80
CA LEU A 60 5.91 1.52 -8.48
C LEU A 60 5.04 2.12 -9.58
N ASP A 61 4.48 1.26 -10.43
CA ASP A 61 3.74 1.67 -11.62
C ASP A 61 2.27 1.26 -11.46
N VAL A 62 1.40 2.23 -11.21
CA VAL A 62 -0.03 1.98 -11.06
C VAL A 62 -0.62 1.62 -12.42
N LYS A 63 -1.21 0.42 -12.53
CA LYS A 63 -1.80 -0.08 -13.76
C LYS A 63 -3.28 0.24 -13.84
N LYS A 64 -4.01 0.12 -12.74
CA LYS A 64 -5.47 0.30 -12.74
C LYS A 64 -5.97 0.59 -11.35
N ILE A 65 -6.92 1.51 -11.25
CA ILE A 65 -7.70 1.74 -10.03
C ILE A 65 -9.16 1.62 -10.40
N ILE A 66 -9.90 0.81 -9.64
CA ILE A 66 -11.33 0.60 -9.83
C ILE A 66 -12.01 0.95 -8.51
N GLY A 67 -12.97 1.88 -8.55
CA GLY A 67 -13.73 2.26 -7.37
C GLY A 67 -15.21 1.96 -7.54
N GLU A 68 -15.84 1.47 -6.46
CA GLU A 68 -17.27 1.23 -6.41
C GLU A 68 -17.74 1.42 -4.97
N GLY A 69 -18.64 2.38 -4.76
CA GLY A 69 -19.10 2.70 -3.41
C GLY A 69 -17.95 3.11 -2.51
N ASN A 70 -17.83 2.44 -1.38
CA ASN A 70 -16.77 2.68 -0.40
C ASN A 70 -15.58 1.75 -0.58
N ASP A 71 -15.52 1.02 -1.69
CA ASP A 71 -14.46 0.06 -1.98
C ASP A 71 -13.66 0.52 -3.18
N ALA A 72 -12.36 0.25 -3.17
CA ALA A 72 -11.52 0.46 -4.33
C ALA A 72 -10.48 -0.65 -4.42
N ALA A 73 -10.16 -1.02 -5.65
CA ALA A 73 -9.07 -1.95 -5.93
C ALA A 73 -8.00 -1.22 -6.71
N ILE A 74 -6.75 -1.45 -6.36
CA ILE A 74 -5.61 -0.92 -7.11
C ILE A 74 -4.70 -2.06 -7.52
N PHE A 75 -4.21 -1.98 -8.75
CA PHE A 75 -3.25 -2.93 -9.32
C PHE A 75 -2.02 -2.15 -9.72
N PHE A 76 -0.86 -2.54 -9.18
CA PHE A 76 0.39 -1.88 -9.54
C PHE A 76 1.52 -2.90 -9.67
N GLU A 77 2.48 -2.55 -10.50
CA GLU A 77 3.70 -3.34 -10.64
C GLU A 77 4.76 -2.71 -9.76
N LEU A 78 5.37 -3.54 -8.92
CA LEU A 78 6.38 -3.11 -7.97
C LEU A 78 7.70 -3.76 -8.33
N GLU A 79 8.71 -2.94 -8.57
CA GLU A 79 10.08 -3.40 -8.78
C GLU A 79 10.94 -2.94 -7.62
N THR A 80 11.61 -3.90 -6.98
CA THR A 80 12.46 -3.64 -5.82
C THR A 80 13.89 -4.10 -6.08
N ARG A 81 14.82 -3.51 -5.30
CA ARG A 81 16.24 -3.86 -5.32
C ARG A 81 16.59 -4.61 -4.03
N ALA A 82 17.86 -4.99 -3.88
CA ALA A 82 18.33 -5.66 -2.66
C ALA A 82 17.74 -5.02 -1.40
N PRO A 83 17.34 -5.81 -0.39
CA PRO A 83 17.61 -7.24 -0.24
C PRO A 83 16.67 -8.18 -1.01
N ALA A 84 15.68 -7.66 -1.72
CA ALA A 84 14.78 -8.47 -2.54
C ALA A 84 14.69 -7.87 -3.93
N GLU A 85 15.44 -8.43 -4.88
CA GLU A 85 15.40 -8.01 -6.29
C GLU A 85 14.26 -8.76 -6.98
N ALA A 86 13.17 -8.05 -7.27
CA ALA A 86 11.99 -8.67 -7.84
C ALA A 86 11.10 -7.64 -8.53
N THR A 87 10.25 -8.14 -9.42
CA THR A 87 9.15 -7.37 -10.01
C THR A 87 7.89 -8.20 -9.85
N VAL A 88 6.91 -7.65 -9.16
CA VAL A 88 5.65 -8.35 -8.87
C VAL A 88 4.46 -7.46 -9.18
N LEU A 89 3.35 -8.10 -9.55
CA LEU A 89 2.06 -7.40 -9.64
C LEU A 89 1.38 -7.51 -8.29
N VAL A 90 1.01 -6.36 -7.74
CA VAL A 90 0.31 -6.26 -6.45
C VAL A 90 -1.13 -5.87 -6.70
N ALA A 91 -2.06 -6.55 -6.04
CA ALA A 91 -3.47 -6.18 -6.01
C ALA A 91 -3.84 -5.84 -4.57
N GLU A 92 -4.51 -4.71 -4.37
CA GLU A 92 -4.95 -4.30 -3.04
C GLU A 92 -6.40 -3.91 -3.06
N TRP A 93 -7.10 -4.31 -2.02
CA TRP A 93 -8.48 -3.91 -1.75
C TRP A 93 -8.45 -2.87 -0.64
N HIS A 94 -8.98 -1.68 -0.93
CA HIS A 94 -9.07 -0.58 0.00
C HIS A 94 -10.53 -0.32 0.36
N GLN A 95 -10.81 -0.11 1.64
CA GLN A 95 -12.12 0.30 2.11
C GLN A 95 -12.04 1.70 2.69
N ILE A 96 -13.02 2.51 2.33
CA ILE A 96 -13.05 3.95 2.64
C ILE A 96 -14.18 4.23 3.61
N LYS A 97 -13.91 5.07 4.61
CA LYS A 97 -14.90 5.53 5.56
C LYS A 97 -14.58 6.97 5.93
N ASN A 98 -15.60 7.82 5.86
CA ASN A 98 -15.44 9.26 6.17
C ASN A 98 -14.31 9.91 5.37
N GLY A 99 -14.18 9.53 4.09
CA GLY A 99 -13.18 10.11 3.20
C GLY A 99 -11.76 9.62 3.42
N LYS A 100 -11.56 8.59 4.24
CA LYS A 100 -10.23 8.07 4.57
C LYS A 100 -10.17 6.56 4.39
N ILE A 101 -9.00 6.07 4.07
CA ILE A 101 -8.73 4.64 3.95
C ILE A 101 -8.61 4.07 5.35
N TYR A 102 -9.46 3.09 5.70
CA TYR A 102 -9.44 2.50 7.04
C TYR A 102 -9.11 1.01 7.03
N HIS A 103 -9.18 0.35 5.87
CA HIS A 103 -8.83 -1.06 5.77
C HIS A 103 -8.18 -1.33 4.41
N VAL A 104 -7.06 -2.04 4.42
CA VAL A 104 -6.33 -2.43 3.21
C VAL A 104 -5.98 -3.90 3.32
N GLN A 105 -6.26 -4.65 2.26
CA GLN A 105 -5.81 -6.03 2.13
C GLN A 105 -5.00 -6.17 0.85
N SER A 106 -3.80 -6.71 0.97
CA SER A 106 -2.84 -6.81 -0.14
C SER A 106 -2.64 -8.26 -0.55
N ALA A 107 -2.48 -8.50 -1.84
CA ALA A 107 -2.21 -9.82 -2.40
C ALA A 107 -1.20 -9.71 -3.53
N PHE A 108 -0.18 -10.56 -3.48
CA PHE A 108 0.86 -10.63 -4.50
C PHE A 108 1.64 -11.94 -4.34
N ASP A 109 2.51 -12.23 -5.28
CA ASP A 109 3.42 -13.38 -5.13
C ASP A 109 4.49 -13.01 -4.10
N GLY A 110 4.37 -13.57 -2.91
CA GLY A 110 5.25 -13.24 -1.79
C GLY A 110 6.60 -13.96 -1.80
N ARG A 111 6.82 -14.93 -2.69
CA ARG A 111 8.04 -15.74 -2.70
C ARG A 111 9.33 -14.93 -2.73
N PRO A 112 9.44 -13.87 -3.56
CA PRO A 112 10.68 -13.07 -3.59
C PRO A 112 10.99 -12.35 -2.28
N TYR A 113 9.96 -12.14 -1.44
CA TYR A 113 10.09 -11.35 -0.21
C TYR A 113 10.10 -12.20 1.05
N ALA A 114 9.84 -13.50 0.94
CA ALA A 114 9.67 -14.36 2.11
C ALA A 114 10.88 -14.33 3.05
N ALA A 115 12.09 -14.29 2.52
CA ALA A 115 13.31 -14.30 3.33
C ALA A 115 13.44 -13.03 4.19
N MET A 116 12.91 -11.89 3.74
CA MET A 116 12.95 -10.65 4.51
C MET A 116 12.16 -10.76 5.81
N PHE A 117 11.08 -11.53 5.80
CA PHE A 117 10.18 -11.65 6.95
C PHE A 117 10.53 -12.86 7.83
N THR A 118 11.01 -13.96 7.25
CA THR A 118 11.39 -15.14 8.02
C THR A 118 12.74 -14.98 8.71
N ALA A 119 13.67 -14.26 8.13
CA ALA A 119 15.01 -14.05 8.68
C ALA A 119 15.01 -13.19 9.94
N SER A 120 13.95 -12.42 10.18
CA SER A 120 13.83 -11.53 11.34
C SER A 120 13.23 -12.23 12.57
N LYS A 121 12.91 -13.52 12.47
CA LYS A 121 12.26 -14.27 13.56
C LYS A 121 13.25 -15.11 14.38
#